data_e08b6185bfc759c2efde8cb6e7adfb50
#
_entry.id   e08b6185bfc759c2efde8cb6e7adfb50
#
_cell.length_a   1.000
_cell.length_b   1.000
_cell.length_c   1.000
_cell.angle_alpha   90.00
_cell.angle_beta   90.00
_cell.angle_gamma   90.00
#
_symmetry.space_group_name_H-M   'P 1'
#
loop_
_entity.id
_entity.type
_entity.pdbx_description
1 polymer ?
#
loop_
_entity_poly.entity_id
_entity_poly.type
_entity_poly.pdbx_seq_one_letter_code
_entity_poly.pdbx_strand_id
1 'polypeptide(L)'
;NKQPDFLVTFESNEKLQKGISEIESEYPYRKFCPLENLYGMHLYSKLPFEEVSLRFLIEEDVPSMKVKINHHGQDVTLYFLHPKPPSPTENTYAKPRDVELNVVGEEIAETEGPIVVAGDLNDVAWSPTTRKFKKISGLLDPREGRGFFNTFHAKYPLVKWPLDHVFHSEHFALVNIEKLESIGSDHYPLYTELALITDKE
;
A
#
# COMPACT_ATOMS: atom_id res chain seq x y z
N ASN A 1 -18.81 -6.58 -6.89
CA ASN A 1 -18.68 -6.10 -5.51
C ASN A 1 -17.61 -6.93 -4.79
N LYS A 2 -16.39 -6.41 -4.77
CA LYS A 2 -15.31 -6.97 -3.94
C LYS A 2 -15.55 -6.57 -2.50
N GLN A 3 -15.27 -7.46 -1.57
CA GLN A 3 -15.34 -7.21 -0.13
C GLN A 3 -13.98 -7.59 0.48
N PRO A 4 -12.94 -6.78 0.30
CA PRO A 4 -11.61 -7.10 0.79
C PRO A 4 -11.58 -7.16 2.34
N ASP A 5 -10.60 -7.86 2.90
CA ASP A 5 -10.36 -7.88 4.34
C ASP A 5 -9.77 -6.55 4.81
N PHE A 6 -8.98 -5.91 3.96
CA PHE A 6 -8.40 -4.59 4.17
C PHE A 6 -8.77 -3.65 3.03
N LEU A 7 -9.18 -2.44 3.36
CA LEU A 7 -9.34 -1.33 2.44
C LEU A 7 -8.48 -0.17 2.95
N VAL A 8 -7.56 0.30 2.11
CA VAL A 8 -6.78 1.50 2.39
C VAL A 8 -7.14 2.58 1.37
N THR A 9 -7.27 3.81 1.86
CA THR A 9 -7.47 4.99 1.02
C THR A 9 -6.37 6.00 1.31
N PHE A 10 -5.78 6.56 0.27
CA PHE A 10 -4.78 7.60 0.31
C PHE A 10 -5.39 8.95 -0.04
N GLU A 11 -4.68 10.05 0.19
CA GLU A 11 -5.16 11.42 0.03
C GLU A 11 -6.46 11.71 0.81
N SER A 12 -6.58 11.06 1.96
CA SER A 12 -7.82 10.99 2.72
C SER A 12 -7.92 12.12 3.74
N ASN A 13 -9.01 12.87 3.69
CA ASN A 13 -9.33 13.91 4.64
C ASN A 13 -10.65 13.61 5.38
N GLU A 14 -11.05 14.49 6.30
CA GLU A 14 -12.30 14.33 7.05
C GLU A 14 -13.55 14.27 6.14
N LYS A 15 -13.54 14.96 5.01
CA LYS A 15 -14.67 14.94 4.06
C LYS A 15 -14.84 13.57 3.44
N LEU A 16 -13.73 12.94 3.01
CA LEU A 16 -13.76 11.59 2.48
C LEU A 16 -14.21 10.60 3.55
N GLN A 17 -13.67 10.69 4.77
CA GLN A 17 -14.06 9.85 5.89
C GLN A 17 -15.58 9.88 6.13
N LYS A 18 -16.18 11.07 6.17
CA LYS A 18 -17.62 11.22 6.32
C LYS A 18 -18.41 10.67 5.13
N GLY A 19 -17.87 10.84 3.92
CA GLY A 19 -18.50 10.41 2.66
C GLY A 19 -18.60 8.90 2.50
N ILE A 20 -17.68 8.13 3.13
CA ILE A 20 -17.67 6.67 3.05
C ILE A 20 -17.98 6.00 4.39
N SER A 21 -18.56 6.71 5.34
CA SER A 21 -18.89 6.18 6.67
C SER A 21 -19.87 4.98 6.64
N GLU A 22 -20.64 4.82 5.57
CA GLU A 22 -21.56 3.69 5.40
C GLU A 22 -20.83 2.33 5.41
N ILE A 23 -19.57 2.28 4.94
CA ILE A 23 -18.81 1.02 4.95
C ILE A 23 -18.28 0.66 6.33
N GLU A 24 -18.32 1.56 7.29
CA GLU A 24 -17.74 1.36 8.62
C GLU A 24 -18.39 0.20 9.38
N SER A 25 -19.64 -0.11 9.09
CA SER A 25 -20.32 -1.27 9.66
C SER A 25 -19.72 -2.61 9.19
N GLU A 26 -19.13 -2.65 7.99
CA GLU A 26 -18.48 -3.82 7.42
C GLU A 26 -17.02 -3.98 7.89
N TYR A 27 -16.42 -2.88 8.38
CA TYR A 27 -15.02 -2.82 8.80
C TYR A 27 -14.92 -2.34 10.26
N PRO A 28 -15.05 -3.25 11.23
CA PRO A 28 -15.08 -2.88 12.65
C PRO A 28 -13.76 -2.33 13.18
N TYR A 29 -12.63 -2.67 12.55
CA TYR A 29 -11.31 -2.21 12.95
C TYR A 29 -10.81 -1.15 11.98
N ARG A 30 -10.39 0.01 12.52
CA ARG A 30 -10.05 1.17 11.68
C ARG A 30 -8.89 1.96 12.28
N LYS A 31 -8.06 2.53 11.40
CA LYS A 31 -7.07 3.53 11.79
C LYS A 31 -7.11 4.67 10.78
N PHE A 32 -7.35 5.89 11.27
CA PHE A 32 -7.47 7.08 10.44
C PHE A 32 -6.36 8.07 10.74
N CYS A 33 -5.86 8.70 9.69
CA CYS A 33 -4.99 9.87 9.72
C CYS A 33 -5.50 10.85 8.65
N PRO A 34 -6.59 11.58 8.91
CA PRO A 34 -7.10 12.57 7.96
C PRO A 34 -6.17 13.77 7.90
N LEU A 35 -5.73 14.15 6.70
CA LEU A 35 -4.90 15.32 6.46
C LEU A 35 -5.42 16.10 5.25
N GLU A 36 -5.26 17.43 5.26
CA GLU A 36 -5.66 18.30 4.15
C GLU A 36 -4.51 18.54 3.14
N ASN A 37 -3.36 17.91 3.36
CA ASN A 37 -2.13 18.07 2.55
C ASN A 37 -1.94 17.00 1.47
N LEU A 38 -2.96 16.22 1.12
CA LEU A 38 -2.96 15.10 0.17
C LEU A 38 -2.22 13.83 0.65
N TYR A 39 -1.74 13.78 1.90
CA TYR A 39 -1.06 12.58 2.44
C TYR A 39 -1.88 11.84 3.50
N GLY A 40 -3.10 12.27 3.78
CA GLY A 40 -3.98 11.54 4.70
C GLY A 40 -4.19 10.10 4.27
N MET A 41 -4.35 9.21 5.25
CA MET A 41 -4.48 7.78 5.03
C MET A 41 -5.53 7.19 5.94
N HIS A 42 -6.46 6.41 5.39
CA HIS A 42 -7.43 5.67 6.18
C HIS A 42 -7.30 4.18 5.90
N LEU A 43 -7.24 3.40 6.97
CA LEU A 43 -7.24 1.95 6.94
C LEU A 43 -8.54 1.42 7.57
N TYR A 44 -9.21 0.56 6.86
CA TYR A 44 -10.38 -0.19 7.26
C TYR A 44 -10.05 -1.68 7.23
N SER A 45 -10.43 -2.44 8.26
CA SER A 45 -10.15 -3.86 8.38
C SER A 45 -11.34 -4.63 8.93
N LYS A 46 -11.55 -5.83 8.39
CA LYS A 46 -12.44 -6.84 8.97
C LYS A 46 -11.75 -7.65 10.07
N LEU A 47 -10.42 -7.69 10.04
CA LEU A 47 -9.60 -8.42 11.00
C LEU A 47 -9.12 -7.52 12.13
N PRO A 48 -9.03 -8.02 13.36
CA PRO A 48 -8.53 -7.24 14.49
C PRO A 48 -7.06 -6.92 14.33
N PHE A 49 -6.68 -5.71 14.74
CA PHE A 49 -5.28 -5.33 14.86
C PHE A 49 -4.73 -5.82 16.21
N GLU A 50 -3.58 -6.50 16.19
CA GLU A 50 -2.79 -6.71 17.40
C GLU A 50 -1.97 -5.48 17.74
N GLU A 51 -1.40 -4.86 16.69
CA GLU A 51 -0.65 -3.62 16.80
C GLU A 51 -0.93 -2.74 15.57
N VAL A 52 -1.09 -1.44 15.76
CA VAL A 52 -1.16 -0.46 14.68
C VAL A 52 -0.35 0.77 15.03
N SER A 53 0.65 1.06 14.21
CA SER A 53 1.55 2.19 14.37
C SER A 53 1.39 3.16 13.20
N LEU A 54 1.01 4.40 13.50
CA LEU A 54 1.08 5.51 12.57
C LEU A 54 2.47 6.15 12.71
N ARG A 55 3.20 6.27 11.60
CA ARG A 55 4.60 6.70 11.61
C ARG A 55 4.84 7.82 10.61
N PHE A 56 5.74 8.71 10.94
CA PHE A 56 6.23 9.80 10.10
C PHE A 56 7.74 9.61 9.98
N LEU A 57 8.16 8.82 8.99
CA LEU A 57 9.52 8.30 8.92
C LEU A 57 10.55 9.33 8.44
N ILE A 58 10.18 10.14 7.47
CA ILE A 58 11.08 11.08 6.82
C ILE A 58 10.55 12.50 6.95
N GLU A 59 9.27 12.71 6.66
CA GLU A 59 8.62 14.02 6.72
C GLU A 59 7.51 14.01 7.76
N GLU A 60 7.39 15.07 8.54
CA GLU A 60 6.45 15.19 9.67
C GLU A 60 4.98 15.19 9.24
N ASP A 61 4.71 15.42 7.96
CA ASP A 61 3.38 15.53 7.38
C ASP A 61 3.04 14.39 6.39
N VAL A 62 3.91 13.38 6.26
CA VAL A 62 3.70 12.21 5.40
C VAL A 62 3.63 10.93 6.24
N PRO A 63 2.42 10.43 6.51
CA PRO A 63 2.23 9.24 7.34
C PRO A 63 2.50 7.96 6.56
N SER A 64 2.99 6.95 7.28
CA SER A 64 2.91 5.55 6.90
C SER A 64 2.27 4.75 8.03
N MET A 65 1.71 3.58 7.73
CA MET A 65 1.17 2.69 8.76
C MET A 65 1.89 1.35 8.73
N LYS A 66 2.23 0.84 9.92
CA LYS A 66 2.63 -0.54 10.15
C LYS A 66 1.60 -1.20 11.04
N VAL A 67 1.11 -2.35 10.63
CA VAL A 67 0.02 -3.08 11.30
C VAL A 67 0.44 -4.52 11.47
N LYS A 68 0.18 -5.07 12.65
CA LYS A 68 0.28 -6.51 12.89
C LYS A 68 -1.12 -7.08 13.14
N ILE A 69 -1.39 -8.21 12.55
CA ILE A 69 -2.60 -9.00 12.76
C ILE A 69 -2.21 -10.44 13.00
N ASN A 70 -3.05 -11.18 13.70
CA ASN A 70 -2.97 -12.65 13.72
C ASN A 70 -3.99 -13.22 12.73
N HIS A 71 -3.52 -13.98 11.75
CA HIS A 71 -4.35 -14.63 10.77
C HIS A 71 -4.13 -16.15 10.83
N HIS A 72 -5.12 -16.87 11.32
CA HIS A 72 -5.06 -18.33 11.53
C HIS A 72 -3.85 -18.80 12.36
N GLY A 73 -3.50 -18.04 13.40
CA GLY A 73 -2.38 -18.37 14.29
C GLY A 73 -1.00 -17.92 13.77
N GLN A 74 -0.94 -17.26 12.62
CA GLN A 74 0.29 -16.66 12.09
C GLN A 74 0.24 -15.14 12.19
N ASP A 75 1.31 -14.56 12.68
CA ASP A 75 1.47 -13.11 12.74
C ASP A 75 1.83 -12.59 11.34
N VAL A 76 1.01 -11.68 10.84
CA VAL A 76 1.19 -11.04 9.54
C VAL A 76 1.47 -9.56 9.75
N THR A 77 2.52 -9.05 9.12
CA THR A 77 2.86 -7.62 9.15
C THR A 77 2.45 -6.94 7.84
N LEU A 78 1.69 -5.86 7.96
CA LEU A 78 1.21 -5.07 6.84
C LEU A 78 1.85 -3.67 6.88
N TYR A 79 2.30 -3.18 5.75
CA TYR A 79 2.80 -1.81 5.59
C TYR A 79 1.94 -1.08 4.56
N PHE A 80 1.51 0.13 4.91
CA PHE A 80 0.79 1.02 4.01
C PHE A 80 1.59 2.30 3.83
N LEU A 81 1.93 2.62 2.57
CA LEU A 81 2.87 3.68 2.22
C LEU A 81 2.26 4.62 1.18
N HIS A 82 2.48 5.92 1.37
CA HIS A 82 2.18 6.95 0.39
C HIS A 82 3.26 8.05 0.44
N PRO A 83 4.49 7.73 0.02
CA PRO A 83 5.59 8.69 0.05
C PRO A 83 5.38 9.83 -0.94
N LYS A 84 5.98 10.99 -0.67
CA LYS A 84 5.90 12.17 -1.53
C LYS A 84 6.32 11.88 -2.98
N PRO A 85 5.58 12.38 -3.98
CA PRO A 85 6.03 12.29 -5.37
C PRO A 85 7.35 13.04 -5.58
N PRO A 86 8.15 12.63 -6.57
CA PRO A 86 9.37 13.34 -6.91
C PRO A 86 9.06 14.76 -7.39
N SER A 87 9.64 15.77 -6.74
CA SER A 87 9.53 17.14 -7.21
C SER A 87 10.35 17.33 -8.49
N PRO A 88 9.79 17.93 -9.57
CA PRO A 88 10.52 18.21 -10.80
C PRO A 88 11.69 19.19 -10.61
N THR A 89 11.69 19.93 -9.51
CA THR A 89 12.67 21.00 -9.22
C THR A 89 13.76 20.58 -8.25
N GLU A 90 13.69 19.40 -7.64
CA GLU A 90 14.69 18.93 -6.69
C GLU A 90 15.77 18.12 -7.40
N ASN A 91 16.95 18.76 -7.53
CA ASN A 91 18.13 18.17 -8.12
C ASN A 91 18.85 17.15 -7.21
N THR A 92 19.32 16.06 -7.79
CA THR A 92 20.53 15.25 -7.49
C THR A 92 20.72 14.60 -6.11
N TYR A 93 19.90 14.85 -5.09
CA TYR A 93 19.99 14.16 -3.78
C TYR A 93 18.81 13.22 -3.59
N ALA A 94 19.01 12.17 -2.79
CA ALA A 94 17.98 11.17 -2.49
C ALA A 94 16.65 11.86 -2.13
N LYS A 95 15.64 11.67 -2.97
CA LYS A 95 14.32 12.26 -2.78
C LYS A 95 13.70 11.65 -1.52
N PRO A 96 12.92 12.39 -0.72
CA PRO A 96 12.27 11.86 0.49
C PRO A 96 11.62 10.50 0.27
N ARG A 97 10.92 10.31 -0.86
CA ARG A 97 10.35 9.02 -1.28
C ARG A 97 11.38 7.89 -1.30
N ASP A 98 12.53 8.13 -1.95
CA ASP A 98 13.56 7.11 -2.13
C ASP A 98 14.19 6.73 -0.77
N VAL A 99 14.31 7.70 0.13
CA VAL A 99 14.79 7.47 1.50
C VAL A 99 13.77 6.67 2.29
N GLU A 100 12.49 7.03 2.23
CA GLU A 100 11.42 6.31 2.92
C GLU A 100 11.35 4.84 2.48
N LEU A 101 11.37 4.60 1.16
CA LEU A 101 11.35 3.24 0.62
C LEU A 101 12.60 2.44 1.02
N ASN A 102 13.77 3.06 1.11
CA ASN A 102 14.96 2.37 1.61
C ASN A 102 14.82 1.99 3.09
N VAL A 103 14.40 2.94 3.94
CA VAL A 103 14.21 2.70 5.39
C VAL A 103 13.20 1.58 5.62
N VAL A 104 12.06 1.63 4.93
CA VAL A 104 11.04 0.58 5.05
C VAL A 104 11.53 -0.75 4.47
N GLY A 105 12.27 -0.72 3.36
CA GLY A 105 12.86 -1.93 2.77
C GLY A 105 13.85 -2.62 3.69
N GLU A 106 14.71 -1.86 4.38
CA GLU A 106 15.65 -2.37 5.37
C GLU A 106 14.93 -2.95 6.59
N GLU A 107 13.90 -2.25 7.10
CA GLU A 107 13.06 -2.76 8.20
C GLU A 107 12.38 -4.09 7.83
N ILE A 108 11.86 -4.19 6.61
CA ILE A 108 11.21 -5.41 6.10
C ILE A 108 12.22 -6.56 6.02
N ALA A 109 13.45 -6.29 5.57
CA ALA A 109 14.50 -7.31 5.47
C ALA A 109 14.87 -7.92 6.84
N GLU A 110 14.65 -7.19 7.93
CA GLU A 110 14.88 -7.62 9.31
C GLU A 110 13.60 -8.18 9.98
N THR A 111 12.44 -8.07 9.32
CA THR A 111 11.16 -8.54 9.86
C THR A 111 10.90 -9.98 9.44
N GLU A 112 10.70 -10.86 10.42
CA GLU A 112 10.36 -12.26 10.16
C GLU A 112 8.87 -12.44 9.87
N GLY A 113 8.55 -13.52 9.12
CA GLY A 113 7.19 -13.98 8.87
C GLY A 113 6.51 -13.36 7.64
N PRO A 114 5.20 -13.57 7.52
CA PRO A 114 4.40 -13.08 6.41
C PRO A 114 4.31 -11.55 6.38
N ILE A 115 4.64 -10.94 5.24
CA ILE A 115 4.65 -9.49 5.05
C ILE A 115 3.89 -9.12 3.78
N VAL A 116 3.06 -8.07 3.87
CA VAL A 116 2.44 -7.41 2.71
C VAL A 116 2.72 -5.91 2.79
N VAL A 117 3.09 -5.31 1.66
CA VAL A 117 3.19 -3.86 1.49
C VAL A 117 2.16 -3.43 0.46
N ALA A 118 1.37 -2.41 0.75
CA ALA A 118 0.44 -1.82 -0.20
C ALA A 118 0.54 -0.29 -0.15
N GLY A 119 0.43 0.36 -1.32
CA GLY A 119 0.46 1.81 -1.36
C GLY A 119 0.55 2.42 -2.74
N ASP A 120 0.24 3.70 -2.82
CA ASP A 120 0.68 4.54 -3.92
C ASP A 120 2.13 4.97 -3.63
N LEU A 121 3.08 4.36 -4.31
CA LEU A 121 4.50 4.68 -4.12
C LEU A 121 4.95 5.92 -4.90
N ASN A 122 4.04 6.56 -5.64
CA ASN A 122 4.38 7.68 -6.52
C ASN A 122 5.57 7.36 -7.45
N ASP A 123 5.68 6.08 -7.85
CA ASP A 123 6.76 5.56 -8.66
C ASP A 123 6.28 4.39 -9.54
N VAL A 124 6.93 4.23 -10.68
CA VAL A 124 6.56 3.13 -11.59
C VAL A 124 7.31 1.84 -11.22
N ALA A 125 6.68 0.69 -11.53
CA ALA A 125 7.20 -0.64 -11.18
C ALA A 125 8.62 -0.93 -11.70
N TRP A 126 9.02 -0.30 -12.82
CA TRP A 126 10.34 -0.51 -13.45
C TRP A 126 11.37 0.55 -13.09
N SER A 127 11.06 1.48 -12.20
CA SER A 127 12.00 2.51 -11.77
C SER A 127 13.21 1.92 -11.02
N PRO A 128 14.33 2.62 -10.99
CA PRO A 128 15.46 2.21 -10.17
C PRO A 128 15.13 2.10 -8.68
N THR A 129 14.29 3.02 -8.16
CA THR A 129 13.90 3.07 -6.75
C THR A 129 13.01 1.89 -6.36
N THR A 130 11.94 1.62 -7.13
CA THR A 130 11.06 0.47 -6.88
C THR A 130 11.81 -0.86 -6.99
N ARG A 131 12.71 -0.99 -7.98
CA ARG A 131 13.56 -2.17 -8.10
C ARG A 131 14.54 -2.32 -6.93
N LYS A 132 15.09 -1.20 -6.43
CA LYS A 132 15.97 -1.20 -5.25
C LYS A 132 15.20 -1.63 -4.00
N PHE A 133 14.01 -1.07 -3.78
CA PHE A 133 13.11 -1.45 -2.69
C PHE A 133 12.85 -2.96 -2.68
N LYS A 134 12.44 -3.53 -3.83
CA LYS A 134 12.22 -4.98 -3.96
C LYS A 134 13.48 -5.79 -3.63
N LYS A 135 14.65 -5.33 -4.09
CA LYS A 135 15.92 -6.03 -3.83
C LYS A 135 16.30 -6.00 -2.35
N ILE A 136 16.08 -4.89 -1.66
CA ILE A 136 16.39 -4.73 -0.23
C ILE A 136 15.41 -5.55 0.60
N SER A 137 14.11 -5.38 0.37
CA SER A 137 13.04 -6.00 1.15
C SER A 137 12.89 -7.51 0.88
N GLY A 138 13.39 -8.01 -0.25
CA GLY A 138 13.17 -9.40 -0.67
C GLY A 138 11.72 -9.72 -1.10
N LEU A 139 10.84 -8.72 -1.17
CA LEU A 139 9.44 -8.91 -1.51
C LEU A 139 9.22 -9.19 -3.00
N LEU A 140 8.15 -9.92 -3.29
CA LEU A 140 7.69 -10.28 -4.62
C LEU A 140 6.67 -9.27 -5.12
N ASP A 141 6.70 -8.97 -6.43
CA ASP A 141 5.68 -8.17 -7.10
C ASP A 141 4.70 -9.09 -7.83
N PRO A 142 3.43 -9.18 -7.40
CA PRO A 142 2.47 -10.09 -8.01
C PRO A 142 2.12 -9.74 -9.46
N ARG A 143 2.52 -8.57 -9.97
CA ARG A 143 2.32 -8.17 -11.37
C ARG A 143 3.33 -8.80 -12.32
N GLU A 144 4.46 -9.31 -11.84
CA GLU A 144 5.51 -9.89 -12.69
C GLU A 144 4.98 -11.03 -13.55
N GLY A 145 5.17 -10.90 -14.86
CA GLY A 145 4.67 -11.85 -15.86
C GLY A 145 3.16 -11.76 -16.16
N ARG A 146 2.41 -10.81 -15.53
CA ARG A 146 0.94 -10.71 -15.68
C ARG A 146 0.46 -9.39 -16.29
N GLY A 147 1.20 -8.30 -16.12
CA GLY A 147 0.85 -6.99 -16.70
C GLY A 147 1.20 -5.83 -15.76
N PHE A 148 0.99 -4.62 -16.24
CA PHE A 148 1.36 -3.41 -15.48
C PHE A 148 0.28 -2.96 -14.51
N PHE A 149 -1.00 -3.28 -14.74
CA PHE A 149 -2.14 -2.84 -13.92
C PHE A 149 -2.09 -1.31 -13.67
N ASN A 150 -2.02 -0.55 -14.76
CA ASN A 150 -1.89 0.91 -14.70
C ASN A 150 -3.08 1.53 -13.98
N THR A 151 -2.86 2.09 -12.81
CA THR A 151 -3.88 2.67 -11.94
C THR A 151 -4.04 4.16 -12.15
N PHE A 152 -2.99 4.88 -12.43
CA PHE A 152 -2.97 6.33 -12.70
C PHE A 152 -2.80 6.58 -14.20
N HIS A 153 -3.40 7.54 -14.88
CA HIS A 153 -4.40 8.49 -14.49
C HIS A 153 -5.78 8.04 -14.99
N ALA A 154 -6.74 7.84 -14.13
CA ALA A 154 -8.05 7.27 -14.51
C ALA A 154 -8.85 8.15 -15.49
N LYS A 155 -8.68 9.48 -15.42
CA LYS A 155 -9.38 10.48 -16.25
C LYS A 155 -8.78 10.66 -17.65
N TYR A 156 -7.52 10.18 -17.89
CA TYR A 156 -6.86 10.32 -19.18
C TYR A 156 -6.63 8.95 -19.84
N PRO A 157 -7.20 8.72 -21.05
CA PRO A 157 -7.14 7.40 -21.66
C PRO A 157 -5.75 7.01 -22.18
N LEU A 158 -4.90 7.99 -22.54
CA LEU A 158 -3.63 7.76 -23.22
C LEU A 158 -2.40 7.77 -22.30
N VAL A 159 -2.52 8.33 -21.10
CA VAL A 159 -1.40 8.46 -20.16
C VAL A 159 -1.75 7.66 -18.92
N LYS A 160 -1.10 6.51 -18.74
CA LYS A 160 -1.39 5.59 -17.63
C LYS A 160 -0.10 5.03 -17.05
N TRP A 161 0.00 5.07 -15.70
CA TRP A 161 1.15 4.61 -14.94
C TRP A 161 0.72 3.66 -13.82
N PRO A 162 1.51 2.63 -13.50
CA PRO A 162 1.28 1.73 -12.37
C PRO A 162 1.94 2.32 -11.11
N LEU A 163 1.29 3.29 -10.46
CA LEU A 163 1.81 3.95 -9.26
C LEU A 163 1.40 3.24 -7.96
N ASP A 164 0.26 2.53 -7.99
CA ASP A 164 -0.21 1.73 -6.87
C ASP A 164 0.43 0.35 -6.91
N HIS A 165 0.95 -0.08 -5.79
CA HIS A 165 1.71 -1.30 -5.64
C HIS A 165 1.14 -2.17 -4.52
N VAL A 166 1.23 -3.47 -4.72
CA VAL A 166 1.14 -4.47 -3.66
C VAL A 166 2.37 -5.36 -3.81
N PHE A 167 3.12 -5.54 -2.73
CA PHE A 167 4.21 -6.50 -2.65
C PHE A 167 3.92 -7.48 -1.52
N HIS A 168 4.44 -8.70 -1.61
CA HIS A 168 4.26 -9.70 -0.58
C HIS A 168 5.52 -10.54 -0.39
N SER A 169 5.70 -11.10 0.80
CA SER A 169 6.75 -12.09 1.05
C SER A 169 6.41 -13.44 0.42
N GLU A 170 7.37 -14.34 0.36
CA GLU A 170 7.21 -15.70 -0.15
C GLU A 170 6.17 -16.55 0.59
N HIS A 171 5.75 -16.12 1.78
CA HIS A 171 4.68 -16.73 2.55
C HIS A 171 3.29 -16.63 1.93
N PHE A 172 3.16 -15.88 0.84
CA PHE A 172 1.88 -15.74 0.15
C PHE A 172 1.94 -16.23 -1.29
N ALA A 173 0.84 -16.83 -1.73
CA ALA A 173 0.56 -17.09 -3.14
C ALA A 173 -0.46 -16.09 -3.66
N LEU A 174 -0.21 -15.55 -4.85
CA LEU A 174 -1.20 -14.69 -5.52
C LEU A 174 -2.38 -15.53 -6.00
N VAL A 175 -3.59 -15.16 -5.56
CA VAL A 175 -4.87 -15.72 -6.05
C VAL A 175 -5.43 -14.87 -7.18
N ASN A 176 -5.52 -13.55 -6.95
CA ASN A 176 -6.04 -12.61 -7.95
C ASN A 176 -5.38 -11.23 -7.81
N ILE A 177 -5.20 -10.55 -8.95
CA ILE A 177 -4.87 -9.12 -9.00
C ILE A 177 -5.70 -8.48 -10.10
N GLU A 178 -6.38 -7.38 -9.79
CA GLU A 178 -7.32 -6.77 -10.70
C GLU A 178 -7.36 -5.25 -10.49
N LYS A 179 -7.26 -4.51 -11.59
CA LYS A 179 -7.60 -3.09 -11.60
C LYS A 179 -9.11 -2.96 -11.74
N LEU A 180 -9.77 -2.39 -10.73
CA LEU A 180 -11.22 -2.23 -10.71
C LEU A 180 -11.68 -1.04 -11.57
N GLU A 181 -12.99 -0.87 -11.67
CA GLU A 181 -13.59 0.27 -12.35
C GLU A 181 -13.32 1.58 -11.61
N SER A 182 -13.33 2.69 -12.35
CA SER A 182 -13.16 4.03 -11.76
C SER A 182 -14.30 4.36 -10.80
N ILE A 183 -13.93 4.89 -9.65
CA ILE A 183 -14.83 5.35 -8.59
C ILE A 183 -14.90 6.88 -8.50
N GLY A 184 -14.37 7.59 -9.51
CA GLY A 184 -14.32 9.06 -9.54
C GLY A 184 -12.99 9.67 -9.09
N SER A 185 -12.09 8.87 -8.52
CA SER A 185 -10.70 9.24 -8.28
C SER A 185 -9.92 9.36 -9.60
N ASP A 186 -8.76 9.97 -9.57
CA ASP A 186 -7.77 9.92 -10.66
C ASP A 186 -6.92 8.64 -10.62
N HIS A 187 -7.02 7.84 -9.56
CA HIS A 187 -6.56 6.46 -9.52
C HIS A 187 -7.71 5.46 -9.67
N TYR A 188 -7.43 4.36 -10.37
CA TYR A 188 -8.29 3.17 -10.32
C TYR A 188 -7.95 2.36 -9.08
N PRO A 189 -8.92 1.79 -8.36
CA PRO A 189 -8.62 0.90 -7.25
C PRO A 189 -7.87 -0.35 -7.74
N LEU A 190 -6.85 -0.77 -7.00
CA LEU A 190 -6.13 -2.02 -7.21
C LEU A 190 -6.60 -3.04 -6.17
N TYR A 191 -7.21 -4.12 -6.64
CA TYR A 191 -7.61 -5.25 -5.81
C TYR A 191 -6.57 -6.36 -5.92
N THR A 192 -6.13 -6.89 -4.78
CA THR A 192 -5.21 -8.02 -4.74
C THR A 192 -5.69 -9.02 -3.70
N GLU A 193 -5.73 -10.29 -4.08
CA GLU A 193 -6.08 -11.41 -3.22
C GLU A 193 -4.88 -12.34 -3.09
N LEU A 194 -4.44 -12.53 -1.86
CA LEU A 194 -3.29 -13.34 -1.50
C LEU A 194 -3.74 -14.48 -0.58
N ALA A 195 -3.29 -15.68 -0.86
CA ALA A 195 -3.46 -16.83 0.05
C ALA A 195 -2.20 -17.00 0.90
N LEU A 196 -2.36 -17.01 2.22
CA LEU A 196 -1.28 -17.34 3.14
C LEU A 196 -0.93 -18.82 2.97
N ILE A 197 0.34 -19.12 2.70
CA ILE A 197 0.85 -20.48 2.57
C ILE A 197 1.06 -20.99 4.00
N THR A 198 0.23 -21.90 4.42
CA THR A 198 0.46 -22.65 5.66
C THR A 198 1.32 -23.84 5.34
N ASP A 199 2.41 -24.05 6.07
CA ASP A 199 3.17 -25.29 5.98
C ASP A 199 2.18 -26.44 6.17
N LYS A 200 2.11 -27.33 5.18
CA LYS A 200 1.35 -28.57 5.37
C LYS A 200 2.15 -29.40 6.37
N GLU A 201 1.53 -29.68 7.52
CA GLU A 201 1.97 -30.74 8.42
C GLU A 201 2.15 -32.09 7.66
#